data_2c0b549e1bd458d2d71cc9f9829647e5
#
_entry.id   2c0b549e1bd458d2d71cc9f9829647e5
#
_cell.length_a   1.000
_cell.length_b   1.000
_cell.length_c   1.000
_cell.angle_alpha   90.00
_cell.angle_beta   90.00
_cell.angle_gamma   90.00
#
_symmetry.space_group_name_H-M   'P 1'
#
loop_
_entity.id
_entity.type
_entity.pdbx_description
1 polymer ?
#
loop_
_entity_poly.entity_id
_entity_poly.type
_entity_poly.pdbx_seq_one_letter_code
_entity_poly.pdbx_strand_id
1 'polypeptide(L)'
;KMCNKPKSLGGESMKKMKKMQKALKEQMKGMLKGSKGKQGKTKKGGKQSKEIAKMAAQQEQIRNRMNEIRNELSGDQNSKNNIDKMLEEMEKTQNDIINNNITQSTLLRQEQIINRLLEAEKAQLEKDKEKKRESNEWLENLSKKLVNPYQDYLKEKKNQEELIRTIPPSFTPFYKNKVNQYFKNDRQ
;
A
#
# COMPACT_ATOMS: atom_id res chain seq x y z
N LYS A 1 -18.14 3.45 -15.96
CA LYS A 1 -17.61 4.14 -14.76
C LYS A 1 -16.27 3.50 -14.43
N MET A 2 -15.16 4.17 -14.77
CA MET A 2 -13.82 3.73 -14.40
C MET A 2 -13.67 3.85 -12.89
N CYS A 3 -13.52 2.74 -12.21
CA CYS A 3 -13.13 2.71 -10.81
C CYS A 3 -11.72 3.29 -10.71
N ASN A 4 -11.61 4.52 -10.24
CA ASN A 4 -10.35 5.12 -9.85
C ASN A 4 -9.81 4.29 -8.67
N LYS A 5 -8.84 3.40 -8.92
CA LYS A 5 -8.11 2.70 -7.87
C LYS A 5 -7.51 3.78 -6.96
N PRO A 6 -7.76 3.76 -5.65
CA PRO A 6 -7.02 4.62 -4.75
C PRO A 6 -5.54 4.28 -4.92
N LYS A 7 -4.76 5.21 -5.46
CA LYS A 7 -3.30 5.13 -5.41
C LYS A 7 -2.95 4.91 -3.94
N SER A 8 -2.12 3.91 -3.65
CA SER A 8 -1.58 3.73 -2.30
C SER A 8 -0.78 4.98 -1.94
N LEU A 9 -1.47 5.95 -1.34
CA LEU A 9 -0.91 7.26 -1.00
C LEU A 9 0.26 7.13 -0.02
N GLY A 10 0.29 6.04 0.78
CA GLY A 10 1.26 5.86 1.85
C GLY A 10 2.70 5.64 1.38
N GLY A 11 2.94 4.73 0.45
CA GLY A 11 4.31 4.32 0.09
C GLY A 11 5.09 5.40 -0.68
N GLU A 12 4.48 6.01 -1.70
CA GLU A 12 5.10 7.10 -2.47
C GLU A 12 5.28 8.38 -1.63
N SER A 13 4.33 8.67 -0.76
CA SER A 13 4.38 9.81 0.14
C SER A 13 5.52 9.66 1.16
N MET A 14 5.67 8.47 1.78
CA MET A 14 6.78 8.18 2.70
C MET A 14 8.14 8.26 2.02
N LYS A 15 8.25 7.77 0.79
CA LYS A 15 9.49 7.89 -0.01
C LYS A 15 9.87 9.35 -0.29
N LYS A 16 8.90 10.20 -0.62
CA LYS A 16 9.11 11.64 -0.81
C LYS A 16 9.55 12.31 0.49
N MET A 17 8.86 12.05 1.60
CA MET A 17 9.22 12.61 2.91
C MET A 17 10.61 12.19 3.35
N LYS A 18 10.99 10.93 3.17
CA LYS A 18 12.36 10.44 3.43
C LYS A 18 13.42 11.20 2.63
N LYS A 19 13.15 11.46 1.32
CA LYS A 19 14.07 12.27 0.49
C LYS A 19 14.17 13.69 1.00
N MET A 20 13.06 14.34 1.37
CA MET A 20 13.05 15.69 1.91
C MET A 20 13.79 15.75 3.27
N GLN A 21 13.60 14.77 4.15
CA GLN A 21 14.32 14.70 5.42
C GLN A 21 15.83 14.51 5.24
N LYS A 22 16.26 13.69 4.28
CA LYS A 22 17.68 13.55 3.95
C LYS A 22 18.28 14.86 3.45
N ALA A 23 17.59 15.58 2.56
CA ALA A 23 18.04 16.86 2.08
C ALA A 23 18.14 17.89 3.20
N LEU A 24 17.16 17.92 4.11
CA LEU A 24 17.15 18.81 5.28
C LEU A 24 18.32 18.48 6.23
N LYS A 25 18.59 17.21 6.49
CA LYS A 25 19.75 16.76 7.29
C LYS A 25 21.07 17.26 6.71
N GLU A 26 21.25 17.16 5.39
CA GLU A 26 22.46 17.65 4.73
C GLU A 26 22.59 19.18 4.80
N GLN A 27 21.49 19.93 4.67
CA GLN A 27 21.50 21.38 4.87
C GLN A 27 21.91 21.75 6.30
N MET A 28 21.33 21.09 7.33
CA MET A 28 21.70 21.30 8.74
C MET A 28 23.16 20.96 9.01
N LYS A 29 23.66 19.88 8.42
CA LYS A 29 25.07 19.48 8.52
C LYS A 29 26.01 20.51 7.87
N GLY A 30 25.62 21.09 6.77
CA GLY A 30 26.33 22.18 6.13
C GLY A 30 26.42 23.42 7.02
N MET A 31 25.32 23.80 7.68
CA MET A 31 25.29 24.92 8.63
C MET A 31 26.18 24.67 9.86
N LEU A 32 26.13 23.46 10.42
CA LEU A 32 26.96 23.09 11.58
C LEU A 32 28.46 23.13 11.25
N LYS A 33 28.86 22.69 10.05
CA LYS A 33 30.24 22.76 9.59
C LYS A 33 30.66 24.21 9.30
N GLY A 34 29.78 25.02 8.72
CA GLY A 34 30.04 26.44 8.44
C GLY A 34 30.17 27.30 9.70
N SER A 35 29.48 26.91 10.79
CA SER A 35 29.56 27.59 12.09
C SER A 35 30.89 27.32 12.83
N LYS A 36 31.48 26.13 12.69
CA LYS A 36 32.76 25.77 13.35
C LYS A 36 34.00 26.46 12.76
N GLY A 37 33.87 27.05 11.56
CA GLY A 37 35.02 27.62 10.84
C GLY A 37 35.17 29.14 10.90
N LYS A 38 34.25 29.89 11.53
CA LYS A 38 34.29 31.34 11.53
C LYS A 38 33.87 31.97 12.85
N GLN A 39 34.81 32.02 13.76
CA GLN A 39 34.79 32.96 14.88
C GLN A 39 35.29 34.34 14.32
N GLY A 40 34.45 35.02 13.57
CA GLY A 40 34.79 36.31 12.99
C GLY A 40 33.55 36.99 12.45
N LYS A 41 33.26 38.19 12.94
CA LYS A 41 32.24 39.15 12.55
C LYS A 41 31.87 39.02 11.06
N THR A 42 30.67 38.57 10.75
CA THR A 42 30.18 38.68 9.37
C THR A 42 28.74 39.20 9.33
N LYS A 43 28.58 40.31 8.61
CA LYS A 43 27.33 40.91 8.13
C LYS A 43 26.54 39.97 7.16
N LYS A 44 26.27 38.71 7.59
CA LYS A 44 25.55 37.73 6.78
C LYS A 44 24.22 37.28 7.41
N GLY A 45 23.69 38.06 8.36
CA GLY A 45 22.46 37.71 9.08
C GLY A 45 21.24 37.44 8.19
N GLY A 46 21.14 38.18 7.06
CA GLY A 46 19.98 38.03 6.18
C GLY A 46 19.95 36.73 5.32
N LYS A 47 21.11 36.17 4.96
CA LYS A 47 21.14 34.92 4.19
C LYS A 47 20.93 33.72 5.08
N GLN A 48 21.54 33.69 6.27
CA GLN A 48 21.37 32.63 7.26
C GLN A 48 19.94 32.56 7.78
N SER A 49 19.33 33.71 8.06
CA SER A 49 17.92 33.80 8.47
C SER A 49 16.96 33.24 7.39
N LYS A 50 17.23 33.52 6.11
CA LYS A 50 16.44 32.95 5.01
C LYS A 50 16.61 31.42 4.89
N GLU A 51 17.80 30.90 5.12
CA GLU A 51 18.07 29.45 5.10
C GLU A 51 17.36 28.74 6.26
N ILE A 52 17.41 29.31 7.47
CA ILE A 52 16.69 28.84 8.64
C ILE A 52 15.18 28.82 8.38
N ALA A 53 14.61 29.91 7.89
CA ALA A 53 13.18 30.00 7.56
C ALA A 53 12.78 28.95 6.49
N LYS A 54 13.63 28.74 5.48
CA LYS A 54 13.39 27.71 4.46
C LYS A 54 13.42 26.31 5.05
N MET A 55 14.38 26.00 5.90
CA MET A 55 14.46 24.68 6.57
C MET A 55 13.29 24.45 7.52
N ALA A 56 12.88 25.46 8.30
CA ALA A 56 11.71 25.37 9.17
C ALA A 56 10.44 25.12 8.36
N ALA A 57 10.22 25.82 7.27
CA ALA A 57 9.08 25.61 6.38
C ALA A 57 9.09 24.20 5.74
N GLN A 58 10.26 23.69 5.33
CA GLN A 58 10.39 22.33 4.83
C GLN A 58 10.06 21.30 5.91
N GLN A 59 10.52 21.48 7.13
CA GLN A 59 10.22 20.59 8.25
C GLN A 59 8.71 20.60 8.57
N GLU A 60 8.09 21.77 8.57
CA GLU A 60 6.65 21.91 8.76
C GLU A 60 5.86 21.20 7.66
N GLN A 61 6.25 21.34 6.42
CA GLN A 61 5.61 20.65 5.29
C GLN A 61 5.67 19.14 5.44
N ILE A 62 6.81 18.60 5.89
CA ILE A 62 6.96 17.16 6.13
C ILE A 62 6.07 16.73 7.29
N ARG A 63 6.01 17.53 8.38
CA ARG A 63 5.16 17.27 9.55
C ARG A 63 3.67 17.26 9.19
N ASN A 64 3.22 18.20 8.37
CA ASN A 64 1.82 18.25 7.92
C ASN A 64 1.47 17.00 7.07
N ARG A 65 2.37 16.60 6.18
CA ARG A 65 2.20 15.33 5.41
C ARG A 65 2.12 14.11 6.32
N MET A 66 2.92 14.05 7.37
CA MET A 66 2.91 12.95 8.33
C MET A 66 1.59 12.91 9.12
N ASN A 67 1.04 14.08 9.49
CA ASN A 67 -0.28 14.19 10.11
C ASN A 67 -1.40 13.68 9.18
N GLU A 68 -1.35 13.98 7.88
CA GLU A 68 -2.28 13.45 6.89
C GLU A 68 -2.26 11.92 6.89
N ILE A 69 -1.06 11.32 6.82
CA ILE A 69 -0.91 9.85 6.86
C ILE A 69 -1.42 9.26 8.18
N ARG A 70 -1.14 9.93 9.32
CA ARG A 70 -1.65 9.51 10.62
C ARG A 70 -3.19 9.43 10.64
N ASN A 71 -3.84 10.41 10.04
CA ASN A 71 -5.30 10.48 9.97
C ASN A 71 -5.90 9.42 9.03
N GLU A 72 -5.19 9.07 7.95
CA GLU A 72 -5.60 8.01 7.00
C GLU A 72 -5.43 6.60 7.57
N LEU A 73 -4.56 6.41 8.56
CA LEU A 73 -4.35 5.13 9.23
C LEU A 73 -5.54 4.78 10.14
N SER A 74 -6.53 4.08 9.60
CA SER A 74 -7.66 3.56 10.36
C SER A 74 -7.29 2.21 11.00
N GLY A 75 -7.33 2.13 12.32
CA GLY A 75 -7.36 0.85 13.04
C GLY A 75 -6.03 0.29 13.56
N ASP A 76 -4.88 0.79 13.12
CA ASP A 76 -3.57 0.31 13.61
C ASP A 76 -2.97 1.27 14.65
N GLN A 77 -3.29 1.02 15.92
CA GLN A 77 -2.84 1.87 17.03
C GLN A 77 -1.32 1.91 17.18
N ASN A 78 -0.63 0.80 16.88
CA ASN A 78 0.83 0.75 16.97
C ASN A 78 1.49 1.65 15.91
N SER A 79 0.97 1.63 14.68
CA SER A 79 1.44 2.52 13.62
C SER A 79 1.16 3.99 13.95
N LYS A 80 0.02 4.32 14.56
CA LYS A 80 -0.29 5.68 15.03
C LYS A 80 0.68 6.16 16.11
N ASN A 81 0.94 5.35 17.12
CA ASN A 81 1.89 5.66 18.18
C ASN A 81 3.31 5.89 17.66
N ASN A 82 3.73 5.13 16.65
CA ASN A 82 5.04 5.34 16.02
C ASN A 82 5.11 6.66 15.25
N ILE A 83 4.01 7.04 14.57
CA ILE A 83 3.91 8.33 13.88
C ILE A 83 3.89 9.48 14.88
N ASP A 84 3.18 9.35 15.99
CA ASP A 84 3.12 10.38 17.04
C ASP A 84 4.51 10.67 17.62
N LYS A 85 5.29 9.64 17.91
CA LYS A 85 6.70 9.79 18.32
C LYS A 85 7.56 10.48 17.26
N MET A 86 7.36 10.17 15.97
CA MET A 86 8.06 10.86 14.89
C MET A 86 7.66 12.34 14.79
N LEU A 87 6.38 12.66 14.95
CA LEU A 87 5.87 14.03 14.93
C LEU A 87 6.46 14.86 16.08
N GLU A 88 6.56 14.29 17.27
CA GLU A 88 7.18 14.94 18.42
C GLU A 88 8.69 15.23 18.17
N GLU A 89 9.41 14.25 17.60
CA GLU A 89 10.83 14.43 17.25
C GLU A 89 11.02 15.48 16.13
N MET A 90 10.10 15.53 15.16
CA MET A 90 10.10 16.55 14.12
C MET A 90 9.83 17.95 14.69
N GLU A 91 8.93 18.07 15.67
CA GLU A 91 8.66 19.34 16.34
C GLU A 91 9.85 19.84 17.13
N LYS A 92 10.50 18.98 17.91
CA LYS A 92 11.76 19.30 18.60
C LYS A 92 12.83 19.79 17.64
N THR A 93 12.94 19.13 16.48
CA THR A 93 13.89 19.54 15.43
C THR A 93 13.50 20.88 14.80
N GLN A 94 12.22 21.14 14.57
CA GLN A 94 11.74 22.41 14.06
C GLN A 94 12.08 23.56 15.02
N ASN A 95 11.90 23.36 16.32
CA ASN A 95 12.27 24.32 17.35
C ASN A 95 13.78 24.59 17.38
N ASP A 96 14.61 23.54 17.26
CA ASP A 96 16.07 23.68 17.17
C ASP A 96 16.46 24.51 15.92
N ILE A 97 15.82 24.30 14.79
CA ILE A 97 16.04 25.04 13.55
C ILE A 97 15.66 26.52 13.74
N ILE A 98 14.47 26.81 14.26
CA ILE A 98 13.97 28.19 14.46
C ILE A 98 14.88 28.96 15.42
N ASN A 99 15.31 28.32 16.50
CA ASN A 99 16.19 28.89 17.48
C ASN A 99 17.67 28.95 17.05
N ASN A 100 17.96 28.53 15.79
CA ASN A 100 19.34 28.40 15.28
C ASN A 100 20.27 27.60 16.19
N ASN A 101 19.70 26.63 16.92
CA ASN A 101 20.42 25.74 17.85
C ASN A 101 20.60 24.35 17.23
N ILE A 102 21.19 24.31 16.03
CA ILE A 102 21.45 23.04 15.32
C ILE A 102 22.71 22.42 15.95
N THR A 103 22.51 21.29 16.62
CA THR A 103 23.56 20.56 17.32
C THR A 103 23.75 19.17 16.70
N GLN A 104 24.75 18.43 17.17
CA GLN A 104 24.94 17.04 16.79
C GLN A 104 23.76 16.17 17.21
N SER A 105 23.12 16.47 18.35
CA SER A 105 21.91 15.78 18.80
C SER A 105 20.72 16.00 17.85
N THR A 106 20.59 17.18 17.28
CA THR A 106 19.58 17.48 16.24
C THR A 106 19.82 16.63 14.99
N LEU A 107 21.07 16.45 14.56
CA LEU A 107 21.41 15.59 13.42
C LEU A 107 21.15 14.11 13.69
N LEU A 108 21.43 13.62 14.89
CA LEU A 108 21.12 12.24 15.30
C LEU A 108 19.60 12.01 15.34
N ARG A 109 18.84 12.96 15.86
CA ARG A 109 17.37 12.91 15.83
C ARG A 109 16.82 12.83 14.39
N GLN A 110 17.38 13.61 13.48
CA GLN A 110 17.05 13.54 12.05
C GLN A 110 17.34 12.15 11.45
N GLU A 111 18.44 11.53 11.84
CA GLU A 111 18.78 10.19 11.41
C GLU A 111 17.79 9.14 11.91
N GLN A 112 17.38 9.25 13.17
CA GLN A 112 16.33 8.39 13.76
C GLN A 112 15.00 8.53 13.02
N ILE A 113 14.58 9.77 12.70
CA ILE A 113 13.37 10.03 11.91
C ILE A 113 13.47 9.37 10.52
N ILE A 114 14.61 9.52 9.83
CA ILE A 114 14.84 8.92 8.51
C ILE A 114 14.77 7.38 8.57
N ASN A 115 15.35 6.77 9.60
CA ASN A 115 15.33 5.31 9.78
C ASN A 115 13.90 4.80 10.04
N ARG A 116 13.14 5.48 10.88
CA ARG A 116 11.72 5.16 11.13
C ARG A 116 10.86 5.32 9.88
N LEU A 117 11.13 6.36 9.06
CA LEU A 117 10.45 6.52 7.77
C LEU A 117 10.79 5.38 6.80
N LEU A 118 12.03 4.88 6.82
CA LEU A 118 12.43 3.73 6.01
C LEU A 118 11.74 2.45 6.45
N GLU A 119 11.62 2.22 7.75
CA GLU A 119 10.89 1.07 8.31
C GLU A 119 9.40 1.13 7.96
N ALA A 120 8.78 2.29 8.11
CA ALA A 120 7.39 2.50 7.74
C ALA A 120 7.15 2.32 6.23
N GLU A 121 8.07 2.79 5.38
CA GLU A 121 8.02 2.57 3.91
C GLU A 121 8.07 1.08 3.59
N LYS A 122 8.97 0.32 4.22
CA LYS A 122 9.08 -1.13 4.02
C LYS A 122 7.81 -1.87 4.46
N ALA A 123 7.31 -1.57 5.65
CA ALA A 123 6.09 -2.17 6.17
C ALA A 123 4.87 -1.89 5.27
N GLN A 124 4.76 -0.69 4.71
CA GLN A 124 3.70 -0.35 3.77
C GLN A 124 3.83 -1.12 2.45
N LEU A 125 5.05 -1.25 1.93
CA LEU A 125 5.31 -2.03 0.71
C LEU A 125 4.97 -3.53 0.91
N GLU A 126 5.23 -4.08 2.07
CA GLU A 126 4.87 -5.46 2.41
C GLU A 126 3.34 -5.62 2.49
N LYS A 127 2.64 -4.71 3.17
CA LYS A 127 1.17 -4.69 3.21
C LYS A 127 0.54 -4.58 1.82
N ASP A 128 1.10 -3.74 0.95
CA ASP A 128 0.61 -3.57 -0.43
C ASP A 128 0.85 -4.84 -1.28
N LYS A 129 1.97 -5.53 -1.09
CA LYS A 129 2.26 -6.82 -1.72
C LYS A 129 1.31 -7.92 -1.24
N GLU A 130 1.05 -7.99 0.05
CA GLU A 130 0.14 -8.96 0.65
C GLU A 130 -1.29 -8.79 0.12
N LYS A 131 -1.82 -7.57 0.14
CA LYS A 131 -3.13 -7.24 -0.45
C LYS A 131 -3.22 -7.62 -1.93
N LYS A 132 -2.13 -7.45 -2.69
CA LYS A 132 -2.08 -7.85 -4.09
C LYS A 132 -2.10 -9.37 -4.26
N ARG A 133 -1.41 -10.10 -3.38
CA ARG A 133 -1.42 -11.58 -3.36
C ARG A 133 -2.81 -12.10 -3.03
N GLU A 134 -3.43 -11.62 -1.97
CA GLU A 134 -4.80 -11.99 -1.58
C GLU A 134 -5.80 -11.71 -2.70
N SER A 135 -5.70 -10.57 -3.36
CA SER A 135 -6.55 -10.21 -4.51
C SER A 135 -6.37 -11.17 -5.69
N ASN A 136 -5.13 -11.56 -6.01
CA ASN A 136 -4.85 -12.51 -7.09
C ASN A 136 -5.35 -13.91 -6.74
N GLU A 137 -5.14 -14.36 -5.51
CA GLU A 137 -5.59 -15.67 -5.02
C GLU A 137 -7.13 -15.78 -5.04
N TRP A 138 -7.81 -14.70 -4.65
CA TRP A 138 -9.27 -14.62 -4.74
C TRP A 138 -9.77 -14.73 -6.19
N LEU A 139 -9.13 -14.00 -7.15
CA LEU A 139 -9.46 -14.06 -8.58
C LEU A 139 -9.22 -15.46 -9.16
N GLU A 140 -8.14 -16.12 -8.75
CA GLU A 140 -7.80 -17.48 -9.19
C GLU A 140 -8.81 -18.50 -8.66
N ASN A 141 -9.21 -18.37 -7.40
CA ASN A 141 -10.24 -19.22 -6.80
C ASN A 141 -11.63 -18.98 -7.43
N LEU A 142 -11.95 -17.73 -7.80
CA LEU A 142 -13.19 -17.41 -8.49
C LEU A 142 -13.20 -18.03 -9.90
N SER A 143 -12.10 -17.97 -10.64
CA SER A 143 -12.00 -18.56 -11.98
C SER A 143 -12.12 -20.09 -11.94
N LYS A 144 -11.51 -20.75 -10.97
CA LYS A 144 -11.67 -22.20 -10.73
C LYS A 144 -13.11 -22.57 -10.40
N LYS A 145 -13.79 -21.76 -9.61
CA LYS A 145 -15.19 -21.98 -9.21
C LYS A 145 -16.19 -21.77 -10.34
N LEU A 146 -15.88 -20.88 -11.29
CA LEU A 146 -16.72 -20.62 -12.46
C LEU A 146 -16.61 -21.70 -13.56
N VAL A 147 -15.49 -22.39 -13.64
CA VAL A 147 -15.26 -23.44 -14.65
C VAL A 147 -15.92 -24.76 -14.24
N ASN A 148 -15.91 -25.10 -12.96
CA ASN A 148 -16.44 -26.38 -12.45
C ASN A 148 -17.97 -26.56 -12.60
N PRO A 149 -18.84 -25.58 -12.33
CA PRO A 149 -20.30 -25.80 -12.39
C PRO A 149 -20.81 -26.15 -13.78
N TYR A 150 -20.17 -25.61 -14.83
CA TYR A 150 -20.58 -25.94 -16.21
C TYR A 150 -20.14 -27.33 -16.65
N GLN A 151 -18.93 -27.76 -16.26
CA GLN A 151 -18.47 -29.12 -16.52
C GLN A 151 -19.24 -30.17 -15.73
N ASP A 152 -19.58 -29.87 -14.49
CA ASP A 152 -20.40 -30.76 -13.66
C ASP A 152 -21.83 -30.87 -14.21
N TYR A 153 -22.42 -29.74 -14.66
CA TYR A 153 -23.69 -29.76 -15.36
C TYR A 153 -23.64 -30.60 -16.64
N LEU A 154 -22.59 -30.49 -17.46
CA LEU A 154 -22.44 -31.32 -18.67
C LEU A 154 -22.28 -32.81 -18.37
N LYS A 155 -21.57 -33.16 -17.29
CA LYS A 155 -21.46 -34.56 -16.82
C LYS A 155 -22.81 -35.10 -16.34
N GLU A 156 -23.53 -34.30 -15.55
CA GLU A 156 -24.84 -34.68 -15.03
C GLU A 156 -25.87 -34.84 -16.16
N LYS A 157 -25.85 -33.96 -17.15
CA LYS A 157 -26.67 -34.07 -18.36
C LYS A 157 -26.34 -35.33 -19.16
N LYS A 158 -25.07 -35.69 -19.34
CA LYS A 158 -24.66 -36.93 -20.01
C LYS A 158 -25.14 -38.16 -19.24
N ASN A 159 -24.98 -38.18 -17.92
CA ASN A 159 -25.44 -39.27 -17.07
C ASN A 159 -26.96 -39.43 -17.16
N GLN A 160 -27.72 -38.34 -17.23
CA GLN A 160 -29.19 -38.41 -17.41
C GLN A 160 -29.55 -38.93 -18.81
N GLU A 161 -28.85 -38.54 -19.87
CA GLU A 161 -29.05 -39.10 -21.21
C GLU A 161 -28.72 -40.59 -21.28
N GLU A 162 -27.69 -41.06 -20.58
CA GLU A 162 -27.38 -42.51 -20.49
C GLU A 162 -28.41 -43.30 -19.73
N LEU A 163 -28.94 -42.77 -18.63
CA LEU A 163 -30.03 -43.37 -17.85
C LEU A 163 -31.34 -43.50 -18.66
N ILE A 164 -31.65 -42.50 -19.49
CA ILE A 164 -32.83 -42.50 -20.35
C ILE A 164 -32.69 -43.49 -21.52
N ARG A 165 -31.43 -43.74 -21.98
CA ARG A 165 -31.13 -44.69 -23.06
C ARG A 165 -31.22 -46.15 -22.61
N THR A 166 -31.00 -46.44 -21.36
CA THR A 166 -31.13 -47.79 -20.81
C THR A 166 -32.60 -48.12 -20.56
N ILE A 167 -33.21 -48.84 -21.51
CA ILE A 167 -34.62 -49.28 -21.43
C ILE A 167 -34.75 -50.36 -20.39
N PRO A 168 -35.54 -50.18 -19.30
CA PRO A 168 -35.70 -51.22 -18.29
C PRO A 168 -36.25 -52.52 -18.92
N PRO A 169 -35.74 -53.68 -18.51
CA PRO A 169 -36.15 -54.97 -19.06
C PRO A 169 -37.67 -55.29 -18.82
N SER A 170 -38.26 -54.58 -17.86
CA SER A 170 -39.69 -54.72 -17.51
C SER A 170 -40.64 -54.04 -18.47
N PHE A 171 -40.15 -53.21 -19.42
CA PHE A 171 -41.04 -52.55 -20.36
C PHE A 171 -41.58 -53.51 -21.44
N THR A 172 -42.88 -53.35 -21.75
CA THR A 172 -43.48 -54.10 -22.84
C THR A 172 -42.84 -53.79 -24.18
N PRO A 173 -42.86 -54.69 -25.19
CA PRO A 173 -42.25 -54.49 -26.50
C PRO A 173 -42.71 -53.22 -27.21
N PHE A 174 -43.97 -52.84 -27.02
CA PHE A 174 -44.53 -51.62 -27.58
C PHE A 174 -43.84 -50.34 -27.04
N TYR A 175 -43.63 -50.24 -25.75
CA TYR A 175 -42.94 -49.08 -25.16
C TYR A 175 -41.45 -49.06 -25.52
N LYS A 176 -40.80 -50.21 -25.63
CA LYS A 176 -39.41 -50.28 -26.10
C LYS A 176 -39.27 -49.76 -27.50
N ASN A 177 -40.18 -50.09 -28.41
CA ASN A 177 -40.16 -49.59 -29.79
C ASN A 177 -40.43 -48.07 -29.86
N LYS A 178 -41.36 -47.54 -29.05
CA LYS A 178 -41.64 -46.09 -28.98
C LYS A 178 -40.45 -45.30 -28.46
N VAL A 179 -39.81 -45.74 -27.44
CA VAL A 179 -38.62 -45.09 -26.87
C VAL A 179 -37.49 -45.12 -27.91
N ASN A 180 -37.29 -46.23 -28.60
CA ASN A 180 -36.28 -46.30 -29.68
C ASN A 180 -36.60 -45.38 -30.85
N GLN A 181 -37.87 -45.20 -31.23
CA GLN A 181 -38.26 -44.25 -32.25
C GLN A 181 -38.04 -42.81 -31.84
N TYR A 182 -38.33 -42.45 -30.60
CA TYR A 182 -38.08 -41.12 -30.06
C TYR A 182 -36.62 -40.73 -30.16
N PHE A 183 -35.70 -41.61 -29.71
CA PHE A 183 -34.26 -41.34 -29.79
C PHE A 183 -33.64 -41.43 -31.22
N LYS A 184 -34.36 -42.02 -32.17
CA LYS A 184 -33.94 -41.98 -33.60
C LYS A 184 -34.30 -40.67 -34.28
N ASN A 185 -35.43 -40.06 -33.92
CA ASN A 185 -35.89 -38.80 -34.47
C ASN A 185 -35.15 -37.57 -33.90
N ASP A 186 -34.59 -37.69 -32.69
CA ASP A 186 -33.83 -36.62 -32.06
C ASP A 186 -32.37 -36.52 -32.56
N ARG A 187 -31.99 -37.36 -33.54
CA ARG A 187 -30.65 -37.34 -34.18
C ARG A 187 -30.63 -36.72 -35.59
N GLN A 188 -31.73 -36.13 -36.04
CA GLN A 188 -31.78 -35.27 -37.23
C GLN A 188 -31.86 -33.80 -36.83
#